data_36ce4986d11e12af8a06f561c4bafad8
#
_entry.id   36ce4986d11e12af8a06f561c4bafad8
#
_cell.length_a   1.000
_cell.length_b   1.000
_cell.length_c   1.000
_cell.angle_alpha   90.00
_cell.angle_beta   90.00
_cell.angle_gamma   90.00
#
_symmetry.space_group_name_H-M   'P 1'
#
loop_
_entity.id
_entity.type
_entity.pdbx_description
1 polymer ?
#
loop_
_entity_poly.entity_id
_entity_poly.type
_entity_poly.pdbx_seq_one_letter_code
_entity_poly.pdbx_strand_id
1 'polypeptide(L)'
;MRYLLIVLICLSVITTSVAQGNNENSKEPSKKEFKKLAKQRAKRIKAEAEAKKFNEFRIDINAPTVAQAIRQYLGAARVQGNNVILRDRSSMNTGSPYAFWDVDGAVRDTPPAGLDLTTIRYVKVLRSLSETNKYGFIGGAGVIVIKTALTYKE
;
A
#
# COMPACT_ATOMS: atom_id res chain seq x y z
N MET A 1 -53.98 14.79 13.21
CA MET A 1 -54.20 13.89 14.35
C MET A 1 -53.74 12.42 14.15
N ARG A 2 -53.55 11.93 12.95
CA ARG A 2 -53.11 10.52 12.70
C ARG A 2 -51.62 10.26 12.99
N TYR A 3 -50.75 11.26 12.90
CA TYR A 3 -49.30 11.10 13.12
C TYR A 3 -48.89 11.19 14.61
N LEU A 4 -49.72 11.79 15.45
CA LEU A 4 -49.47 11.91 16.88
C LEU A 4 -49.63 10.56 17.60
N LEU A 5 -50.53 9.69 17.08
CA LEU A 5 -50.79 8.35 17.60
C LEU A 5 -49.65 7.36 17.28
N ILE A 6 -49.00 7.53 16.15
CA ILE A 6 -47.88 6.67 15.72
C ILE A 6 -46.62 6.95 16.56
N VAL A 7 -46.37 8.22 16.91
CA VAL A 7 -45.22 8.60 17.76
C VAL A 7 -45.40 8.08 19.21
N LEU A 8 -46.63 8.02 19.70
CA LEU A 8 -46.92 7.51 21.04
C LEU A 8 -46.77 5.99 21.17
N ILE A 9 -47.00 5.24 20.08
CA ILE A 9 -46.82 3.79 20.03
C ILE A 9 -45.30 3.43 19.93
N CYS A 10 -44.51 4.25 19.25
CA CYS A 10 -43.06 4.02 19.19
C CYS A 10 -42.33 4.30 20.51
N LEU A 11 -42.88 5.17 21.38
CA LEU A 11 -42.25 5.45 22.68
C LEU A 11 -42.55 4.37 23.74
N SER A 12 -43.57 3.56 23.55
CA SER A 12 -43.94 2.51 24.52
C SER A 12 -43.20 1.19 24.38
N VAL A 13 -42.45 1.00 23.25
CA VAL A 13 -41.70 -0.24 22.99
C VAL A 13 -40.25 -0.19 23.54
N ILE A 14 -39.78 0.98 23.97
CA ILE A 14 -38.38 1.16 24.41
C ILE A 14 -38.20 0.87 25.92
N THR A 15 -39.28 0.65 26.70
CA THR A 15 -39.16 0.53 28.16
C THR A 15 -39.23 -0.87 28.74
N THR A 16 -39.21 -1.95 27.95
CA THR A 16 -39.29 -3.31 28.50
C THR A 16 -38.08 -4.22 28.22
N SER A 17 -36.90 -3.68 27.94
CA SER A 17 -35.67 -4.48 27.74
C SER A 17 -34.55 -4.20 28.75
N VAL A 18 -34.84 -3.71 29.94
CA VAL A 18 -33.84 -3.53 30.99
C VAL A 18 -34.31 -4.25 32.24
N ALA A 19 -34.18 -5.57 32.28
CA ALA A 19 -33.99 -6.36 33.49
C ALA A 19 -33.77 -7.84 33.15
N GLN A 20 -32.59 -8.19 32.63
CA GLN A 20 -32.00 -9.50 32.95
C GLN A 20 -30.52 -9.27 33.23
N GLY A 21 -30.26 -9.11 34.52
CA GLY A 21 -28.92 -9.07 35.06
C GLY A 21 -28.25 -10.44 34.89
N ASN A 22 -27.40 -10.57 33.89
CA ASN A 22 -26.36 -11.58 33.92
C ASN A 22 -25.23 -11.03 34.78
N ASN A 23 -25.24 -11.48 35.98
CA ASN A 23 -24.18 -11.32 36.96
C ASN A 23 -22.97 -12.19 36.49
N GLU A 24 -22.36 -11.83 35.38
CA GLU A 24 -21.06 -12.37 34.98
C GLU A 24 -20.01 -11.60 35.73
N ASN A 25 -19.42 -12.31 36.66
CA ASN A 25 -18.25 -12.05 37.47
C ASN A 25 -17.16 -11.33 36.62
N SER A 26 -17.29 -10.02 36.44
CA SER A 26 -16.33 -9.19 35.73
C SER A 26 -15.11 -9.00 36.66
N LYS A 27 -14.25 -10.03 36.69
CA LYS A 27 -12.88 -9.86 37.21
C LYS A 27 -12.25 -8.72 36.42
N GLU A 28 -11.98 -7.61 37.08
CA GLU A 28 -11.22 -6.53 36.47
C GLU A 28 -9.95 -7.11 35.88
N PRO A 29 -9.65 -6.83 34.60
CA PRO A 29 -8.50 -7.38 33.94
C PRO A 29 -7.21 -6.96 34.69
N SER A 30 -6.42 -7.93 35.06
CA SER A 30 -5.13 -7.72 35.72
C SER A 30 -4.28 -6.68 34.93
N LYS A 31 -3.45 -5.90 35.64
CA LYS A 31 -2.52 -4.93 34.99
C LYS A 31 -1.73 -5.55 33.81
N LYS A 32 -1.41 -6.82 33.86
CA LYS A 32 -0.73 -7.56 32.76
C LYS A 32 -1.65 -7.75 31.55
N GLU A 33 -2.92 -8.06 31.78
CA GLU A 33 -3.92 -8.22 30.70
C GLU A 33 -4.27 -6.88 30.05
N PHE A 34 -4.37 -5.81 30.85
CA PHE A 34 -4.58 -4.46 30.34
C PHE A 34 -3.43 -4.03 29.41
N LYS A 35 -2.17 -4.32 29.80
CA LYS A 35 -0.99 -4.03 28.98
C LYS A 35 -0.96 -4.87 27.70
N LYS A 36 -1.41 -6.11 27.75
CA LYS A 36 -1.53 -7.01 26.58
C LYS A 36 -2.59 -6.53 25.60
N LEU A 37 -3.77 -6.14 26.11
CA LEU A 37 -4.88 -5.58 25.32
C LEU A 37 -4.51 -4.23 24.68
N ALA A 38 -3.86 -3.34 25.42
CA ALA A 38 -3.37 -2.07 24.88
C ALA A 38 -2.35 -2.29 23.74
N LYS A 39 -1.42 -3.25 23.91
CA LYS A 39 -0.47 -3.62 22.85
C LYS A 39 -1.15 -4.22 21.61
N GLN A 40 -2.19 -5.02 21.80
CA GLN A 40 -2.97 -5.57 20.69
C GLN A 40 -3.76 -4.49 19.95
N ARG A 41 -4.41 -3.57 20.69
CA ARG A 41 -5.12 -2.42 20.07
C ARG A 41 -4.17 -1.53 19.27
N ALA A 42 -3.01 -1.21 19.84
CA ALA A 42 -1.99 -0.43 19.12
C ALA A 42 -1.50 -1.12 17.84
N LYS A 43 -1.33 -2.47 17.86
CA LYS A 43 -1.00 -3.24 16.66
C LYS A 43 -2.11 -3.21 15.61
N ARG A 44 -3.40 -3.34 16.02
CA ARG A 44 -4.54 -3.26 15.10
C ARG A 44 -4.64 -1.90 14.44
N ILE A 45 -4.55 -0.81 15.23
CA ILE A 45 -4.59 0.56 14.70
C ILE A 45 -3.47 0.81 13.69
N LYS A 46 -2.24 0.31 13.98
CA LYS A 46 -1.12 0.41 13.03
C LYS A 46 -1.39 -0.39 11.75
N ALA A 47 -1.88 -1.61 11.86
CA ALA A 47 -2.19 -2.45 10.71
C ALA A 47 -3.30 -1.85 9.84
N GLU A 48 -4.34 -1.26 10.43
CA GLU A 48 -5.41 -0.57 9.70
C GLU A 48 -4.92 0.71 9.03
N ALA A 49 -4.02 1.46 9.69
CA ALA A 49 -3.40 2.64 9.09
C ALA A 49 -2.49 2.27 7.91
N GLU A 50 -1.72 1.18 8.03
CA GLU A 50 -0.90 0.66 6.93
C GLU A 50 -1.77 0.12 5.78
N ALA A 51 -2.87 -0.58 6.08
CA ALA A 51 -3.79 -1.07 5.06
C ALA A 51 -4.43 0.06 4.22
N LYS A 52 -4.74 1.20 4.86
CA LYS A 52 -5.27 2.39 4.17
C LYS A 52 -4.22 3.13 3.33
N LYS A 53 -2.94 2.88 3.57
CA LYS A 53 -1.83 3.51 2.86
C LYS A 53 -1.64 2.94 1.46
N PHE A 54 -1.94 1.65 1.27
CA PHE A 54 -1.74 0.94 0.03
C PHE A 54 -3.06 0.70 -0.70
N ASN A 55 -3.01 0.83 -2.02
CA ASN A 55 -4.12 0.39 -2.88
C ASN A 55 -4.10 -1.16 -3.05
N GLU A 56 -5.07 -1.70 -3.81
CA GLU A 56 -5.18 -3.13 -4.13
C GLU A 56 -3.93 -3.70 -4.83
N PHE A 57 -3.18 -2.84 -5.56
CA PHE A 57 -1.92 -3.17 -6.23
C PHE A 57 -0.69 -2.94 -5.35
N ARG A 58 -0.86 -2.80 -4.04
CA ARG A 58 0.23 -2.57 -3.07
C ARG A 58 1.10 -1.34 -3.37
N ILE A 59 0.51 -0.33 -3.98
CA ILE A 59 1.16 0.95 -4.26
C ILE A 59 0.83 1.93 -3.13
N ASP A 60 1.83 2.58 -2.56
CA ASP A 60 1.65 3.64 -1.59
C ASP A 60 1.22 4.93 -2.29
N ILE A 61 -0.08 5.20 -2.27
CA ILE A 61 -0.67 6.37 -2.95
C ILE A 61 -0.29 7.71 -2.30
N ASN A 62 0.20 7.68 -1.06
CA ASN A 62 0.59 8.90 -0.33
C ASN A 62 2.11 9.16 -0.39
N ALA A 63 2.85 8.34 -1.13
CA ALA A 63 4.28 8.49 -1.25
C ALA A 63 4.66 9.75 -2.03
N PRO A 64 5.71 10.49 -1.62
CA PRO A 64 6.15 11.70 -2.32
C PRO A 64 6.83 11.40 -3.67
N THR A 65 7.29 10.16 -3.89
CA THR A 65 7.97 9.77 -5.13
C THR A 65 7.51 8.40 -5.62
N VAL A 66 7.59 8.17 -6.93
CA VAL A 66 7.25 6.87 -7.54
C VAL A 66 8.10 5.75 -6.96
N ALA A 67 9.40 5.99 -6.76
CA ALA A 67 10.30 4.99 -6.17
C ALA A 67 9.86 4.56 -4.75
N GLN A 68 9.36 5.50 -3.96
CA GLN A 68 8.83 5.19 -2.62
C GLN A 68 7.46 4.52 -2.70
N ALA A 69 6.62 4.94 -3.65
CA ALA A 69 5.30 4.35 -3.87
C ALA A 69 5.38 2.84 -4.16
N ILE A 70 6.36 2.43 -4.97
CA ILE A 70 6.57 1.02 -5.37
C ILE A 70 7.58 0.29 -4.50
N ARG A 71 7.91 0.82 -3.31
CA ARG A 71 8.98 0.27 -2.45
C ARG A 71 8.84 -1.23 -2.17
N GLN A 72 7.61 -1.73 -2.07
CA GLN A 72 7.36 -3.16 -1.83
C GLN A 72 7.85 -4.06 -2.98
N TYR A 73 7.87 -3.56 -4.21
CA TYR A 73 8.36 -4.30 -5.38
C TYR A 73 9.89 -4.24 -5.52
N LEU A 74 10.51 -3.22 -4.94
CA LEU A 74 11.95 -3.01 -5.04
C LEU A 74 12.78 -3.97 -4.18
N GLY A 75 12.19 -4.59 -3.15
CA GLY A 75 12.90 -5.52 -2.27
C GLY A 75 14.19 -4.92 -1.71
N ALA A 76 15.32 -5.59 -1.95
CA ALA A 76 16.64 -5.18 -1.48
C ALA A 76 17.31 -4.05 -2.29
N ALA A 77 16.59 -3.45 -3.27
CA ALA A 77 17.14 -2.34 -4.05
C ALA A 77 17.43 -1.12 -3.18
N ARG A 78 18.49 -0.40 -3.54
CA ARG A 78 18.85 0.86 -2.88
C ARG A 78 18.11 2.01 -3.55
N VAL A 79 17.43 2.83 -2.78
CA VAL A 79 16.73 4.03 -3.26
C VAL A 79 17.52 5.26 -2.80
N GLN A 80 17.90 6.11 -3.74
CA GLN A 80 18.59 7.38 -3.49
C GLN A 80 17.70 8.53 -4.03
N GLY A 81 16.98 9.19 -3.13
CA GLY A 81 15.96 10.16 -3.54
C GLY A 81 14.86 9.50 -4.36
N ASN A 82 14.76 9.84 -5.64
CA ASN A 82 13.81 9.25 -6.58
C ASN A 82 14.45 8.19 -7.49
N ASN A 83 15.78 8.06 -7.46
CA ASN A 83 16.50 7.08 -8.27
C ASN A 83 16.60 5.73 -7.56
N VAL A 84 16.66 4.66 -8.33
CA VAL A 84 16.73 3.28 -7.83
C VAL A 84 17.96 2.59 -8.37
N ILE A 85 18.71 1.93 -7.49
CA ILE A 85 19.84 1.08 -7.84
C ILE A 85 19.41 -0.36 -7.59
N LEU A 86 19.24 -1.12 -8.67
CA LEU A 86 18.80 -2.51 -8.62
C LEU A 86 19.96 -3.48 -8.44
N ARG A 87 21.16 -3.08 -8.85
CA ARG A 87 22.41 -3.86 -8.76
C ARG A 87 23.48 -3.03 -8.10
N ASP A 88 24.26 -3.62 -7.20
CA ASP A 88 25.35 -2.93 -6.50
C ASP A 88 26.54 -2.57 -7.41
N ARG A 89 26.64 -3.21 -8.56
CA ARG A 89 27.69 -2.88 -9.54
C ARG A 89 27.05 -2.10 -10.68
N SER A 90 27.59 -0.92 -10.93
CA SER A 90 27.33 -0.23 -12.18
C SER A 90 27.56 -1.20 -13.32
N SER A 91 26.62 -1.37 -14.19
CA SER A 91 26.84 -2.12 -15.42
C SER A 91 27.99 -1.42 -16.15
N MET A 92 29.00 -2.17 -16.50
CA MET A 92 30.14 -1.64 -17.26
C MET A 92 29.73 -0.97 -18.58
N ASN A 93 28.48 -1.16 -18.95
CA ASN A 93 27.97 -0.78 -20.25
C ASN A 93 27.16 0.52 -20.27
N THR A 94 26.56 0.95 -19.17
CA THR A 94 25.65 2.12 -19.20
C THR A 94 26.25 3.38 -18.56
N GLY A 95 27.35 3.27 -17.84
CA GLY A 95 27.93 4.39 -17.10
C GLY A 95 27.06 4.91 -15.93
N SER A 96 25.80 4.58 -15.89
CA SER A 96 24.86 4.97 -14.85
C SER A 96 24.49 3.76 -13.98
N PRO A 97 24.54 3.88 -12.63
CA PRO A 97 24.14 2.82 -11.72
C PRO A 97 22.61 2.72 -11.56
N TYR A 98 21.88 3.68 -12.09
CA TYR A 98 20.43 3.81 -11.87
C TYR A 98 19.64 2.96 -12.85
N ALA A 99 18.56 2.36 -12.32
CA ALA A 99 17.61 1.61 -13.13
C ALA A 99 16.89 2.50 -14.13
N PHE A 100 16.62 1.95 -15.30
CA PHE A 100 15.73 2.56 -16.27
C PHE A 100 14.26 2.32 -15.92
N TRP A 101 13.40 3.21 -16.39
CA TRP A 101 11.99 3.18 -16.18
C TRP A 101 11.26 2.97 -17.50
N ASP A 102 10.44 1.93 -17.55
CA ASP A 102 9.53 1.65 -18.66
C ASP A 102 8.11 1.89 -18.17
N VAL A 103 7.55 3.03 -18.55
CA VAL A 103 6.17 3.40 -18.19
C VAL A 103 5.33 3.28 -19.45
N ASP A 104 4.42 2.30 -19.46
CA ASP A 104 3.52 2.02 -20.58
C ASP A 104 4.23 1.85 -21.94
N GLY A 105 5.45 1.32 -21.93
CA GLY A 105 6.30 1.14 -23.11
C GLY A 105 7.23 2.32 -23.42
N ALA A 106 7.09 3.44 -22.72
CA ALA A 106 8.00 4.57 -22.84
C ALA A 106 9.20 4.39 -21.89
N VAL A 107 10.35 4.09 -22.46
CA VAL A 107 11.60 3.88 -21.69
C VAL A 107 12.32 5.20 -21.47
N ARG A 108 12.75 5.45 -20.22
CA ARG A 108 13.48 6.65 -19.81
C ARG A 108 14.52 6.32 -18.73
N ASP A 109 15.53 7.14 -18.64
CA ASP A 109 16.62 7.03 -17.66
C ASP A 109 16.31 7.71 -16.34
N THR A 110 15.32 8.60 -16.34
CA THR A 110 14.89 9.37 -15.18
C THR A 110 13.58 8.83 -14.62
N PRO A 111 13.40 8.89 -13.28
CA PRO A 111 12.14 8.55 -12.66
C PRO A 111 10.98 9.36 -13.23
N PRO A 112 9.82 8.75 -13.46
CA PRO A 112 8.67 9.46 -14.00
C PRO A 112 8.17 10.53 -13.03
N ALA A 113 8.38 11.80 -13.39
CA ALA A 113 7.83 12.94 -12.66
C ALA A 113 6.36 13.12 -13.06
N GLY A 114 5.49 13.37 -12.07
CA GLY A 114 4.07 13.64 -12.32
C GLY A 114 3.22 12.42 -12.69
N LEU A 115 3.73 11.19 -12.52
CA LEU A 115 2.93 10.00 -12.68
C LEU A 115 1.91 9.91 -11.53
N ASP A 116 0.63 9.82 -11.86
CA ASP A 116 -0.42 9.59 -10.87
C ASP A 116 -0.32 8.16 -10.32
N LEU A 117 0.02 8.06 -9.03
CA LEU A 117 0.21 6.79 -8.33
C LEU A 117 -1.06 5.96 -8.27
N THR A 118 -2.23 6.58 -8.32
CA THR A 118 -3.53 5.90 -8.31
C THR A 118 -3.82 5.14 -9.61
N THR A 119 -3.16 5.52 -10.70
CA THR A 119 -3.33 4.89 -12.01
C THR A 119 -2.47 3.64 -12.20
N ILE A 120 -1.45 3.43 -11.35
CA ILE A 120 -0.55 2.28 -11.46
C ILE A 120 -1.31 1.00 -11.15
N ARG A 121 -1.27 0.04 -12.08
CA ARG A 121 -1.91 -1.27 -11.98
C ARG A 121 -0.92 -2.43 -11.89
N TYR A 122 0.25 -2.24 -12.47
CA TYR A 122 1.25 -3.30 -12.52
C TYR A 122 2.66 -2.74 -12.38
N VAL A 123 3.48 -3.40 -11.57
CA VAL A 123 4.89 -3.09 -11.40
C VAL A 123 5.70 -4.38 -11.49
N LYS A 124 6.71 -4.39 -12.34
CA LYS A 124 7.67 -5.49 -12.42
C LYS A 124 9.09 -4.94 -12.43
N VAL A 125 9.95 -5.52 -11.62
CA VAL A 125 11.36 -5.15 -11.53
C VAL A 125 12.19 -6.22 -12.21
N LEU A 126 12.85 -5.85 -13.31
CA LEU A 126 13.71 -6.71 -14.11
C LEU A 126 15.15 -6.53 -13.66
N ARG A 127 15.73 -7.58 -13.09
CA ARG A 127 17.10 -7.54 -12.54
C ARG A 127 18.08 -8.41 -13.31
N SER A 128 17.60 -9.49 -13.91
CA SER A 128 18.48 -10.40 -14.65
C SER A 128 18.75 -9.87 -16.07
N LEU A 129 19.92 -10.19 -16.61
CA LEU A 129 20.28 -9.82 -17.98
C LEU A 129 19.34 -10.46 -18.99
N SER A 130 18.88 -11.69 -18.73
CA SER A 130 17.94 -12.37 -19.61
C SER A 130 16.59 -11.66 -19.69
N GLU A 131 16.08 -11.12 -18.57
CA GLU A 131 14.83 -10.37 -18.54
C GLU A 131 14.95 -8.99 -19.18
N THR A 132 16.13 -8.37 -19.07
CA THR A 132 16.39 -7.02 -19.61
C THR A 132 16.90 -7.04 -21.04
N ASN A 133 17.12 -8.21 -21.64
CA ASN A 133 17.68 -8.36 -22.99
C ASN A 133 16.88 -7.59 -24.07
N LYS A 134 15.56 -7.53 -23.94
CA LYS A 134 14.69 -6.76 -24.85
C LYS A 134 14.96 -5.25 -24.85
N TYR A 135 15.61 -4.74 -23.81
CA TYR A 135 16.01 -3.33 -23.71
C TYR A 135 17.46 -3.11 -24.20
N GLY A 136 18.15 -4.18 -24.62
CA GLY A 136 19.51 -4.12 -25.11
C GLY A 136 20.47 -3.56 -24.06
N PHE A 137 21.35 -2.68 -24.52
CA PHE A 137 22.39 -2.06 -23.70
C PHE A 137 21.87 -1.29 -22.48
N ILE A 138 20.69 -0.65 -22.63
CA ILE A 138 20.02 0.15 -21.59
C ILE A 138 19.61 -0.74 -20.41
N GLY A 139 19.27 -2.01 -20.67
CA GLY A 139 18.85 -2.96 -19.63
C GLY A 139 19.94 -3.35 -18.62
N GLY A 140 21.18 -2.93 -18.83
CA GLY A 140 22.33 -3.35 -18.00
C GLY A 140 22.22 -2.98 -16.53
N ALA A 141 21.68 -1.83 -16.18
CA ALA A 141 21.45 -1.40 -14.79
C ALA A 141 20.17 -1.98 -14.16
N GLY A 142 19.34 -2.66 -14.97
CA GLY A 142 18.02 -3.15 -14.62
C GLY A 142 16.93 -2.19 -15.06
N VAL A 143 15.71 -2.70 -15.16
CA VAL A 143 14.54 -1.95 -15.64
C VAL A 143 13.37 -2.12 -14.68
N ILE A 144 12.69 -1.02 -14.38
CA ILE A 144 11.43 -1.00 -13.62
C ILE A 144 10.31 -0.75 -14.61
N VAL A 145 9.47 -1.76 -14.81
CA VAL A 145 8.31 -1.71 -15.71
C VAL A 145 7.08 -1.32 -14.90
N ILE A 146 6.42 -0.26 -15.32
CA ILE A 146 5.16 0.22 -14.76
C ILE A 146 4.11 0.21 -15.87
N LYS A 147 2.95 -0.37 -15.58
CA LYS A 147 1.77 -0.23 -16.42
C LYS A 147 0.68 0.50 -15.66
N THR A 148 0.14 1.52 -16.30
CA THR A 148 -1.01 2.25 -15.78
C THR A 148 -2.33 1.61 -16.24
N ALA A 149 -3.45 2.12 -15.73
CA ALA A 149 -4.78 1.69 -16.14
C ALA A 149 -5.03 1.86 -17.66
N LEU A 150 -4.21 2.67 -18.36
CA LEU A 150 -4.34 2.86 -19.81
C LEU A 150 -3.83 1.65 -20.61
N THR A 151 -2.78 0.98 -20.14
CA THR A 151 -2.11 -0.12 -20.89
C THR A 151 -2.27 -1.47 -20.23
N TYR A 152 -2.71 -1.51 -18.99
CA TYR A 152 -2.97 -2.76 -18.28
C TYR A 152 -4.30 -3.36 -18.77
N LYS A 153 -4.22 -4.54 -19.39
CA LYS A 153 -5.36 -5.39 -19.71
C LYS A 153 -5.31 -6.58 -18.77
N GLU A 154 -6.41 -6.82 -18.06
CA GLU A 154 -6.63 -8.04 -17.26
C GLU A 154 -6.66 -9.27 -18.13
#